data_733f43049843f97261a93597b2f5e0f2
#
_entry.id   733f43049843f97261a93597b2f5e0f2
#
_cell.length_a   1.000
_cell.length_b   1.000
_cell.length_c   1.000
_cell.angle_alpha   90.00
_cell.angle_beta   90.00
_cell.angle_gamma   90.00
#
_symmetry.space_group_name_H-M   'P 1'
#
loop_
_entity.id
_entity.type
_entity.pdbx_description
1 polymer ?
#
loop_
_entity_poly.entity_id
_entity_poly.type
_entity_poly.pdbx_seq_one_letter_code
_entity_poly.pdbx_strand_id
1 'polypeptide(L)'
;MHWAAFSAFLPAKTLWFGVWLSGLITATIVTVTHQSEEIMEYGEGAEYVEGQFRSTRDADTVFGPLETWIWGGMDTQLEHHLFPTMPRYNYHKLRPILQAWAKANDINYRISPSTKIISDNFATLKRVAGEA
;
A
#
# COMPACT_ATOMS: atom_id res chain seq x y z
N MET A 1 3.28 26.96 -5.65
CA MET A 1 4.49 27.52 -6.28
C MET A 1 5.23 26.55 -7.19
N HIS A 2 5.34 25.24 -6.90
CA HIS A 2 6.12 24.30 -7.72
C HIS A 2 5.65 24.14 -9.18
N TRP A 3 4.34 24.11 -9.42
CA TRP A 3 3.77 23.94 -10.77
C TRP A 3 4.15 25.08 -11.74
N ALA A 4 4.17 26.33 -11.26
CA ALA A 4 4.56 27.48 -12.07
C ALA A 4 6.04 27.41 -12.49
N ALA A 5 6.91 26.88 -11.64
CA ALA A 5 8.31 26.68 -11.97
C ALA A 5 8.48 25.58 -13.04
N PHE A 6 7.79 24.44 -12.89
CA PHE A 6 7.86 23.36 -13.88
C PHE A 6 7.29 23.76 -15.24
N SER A 7 6.19 24.53 -15.28
CA SER A 7 5.58 24.99 -16.53
C SER A 7 6.44 25.97 -17.30
N ALA A 8 7.40 26.63 -16.64
CA ALA A 8 8.36 27.50 -17.31
C ALA A 8 9.46 26.75 -18.08
N PHE A 9 9.72 25.49 -17.71
CA PHE A 9 10.85 24.71 -18.25
C PHE A 9 10.44 23.48 -19.08
N LEU A 10 9.20 23.02 -18.93
CA LEU A 10 8.72 21.80 -19.59
C LEU A 10 7.51 22.08 -20.48
N PRO A 11 7.44 21.47 -21.68
CA PRO A 11 6.24 21.52 -22.51
C PRO A 11 5.01 21.03 -21.77
N ALA A 12 3.86 21.68 -21.96
CA ALA A 12 2.62 21.33 -21.29
C ALA A 12 2.25 19.83 -21.43
N LYS A 13 2.51 19.24 -22.61
CA LYS A 13 2.26 17.81 -22.85
C LYS A 13 3.10 16.92 -21.93
N THR A 14 4.36 17.27 -21.67
CA THR A 14 5.24 16.52 -20.77
C THR A 14 4.78 16.64 -19.33
N LEU A 15 4.32 17.82 -18.91
CA LEU A 15 3.75 18.02 -17.57
C LEU A 15 2.49 17.18 -17.37
N TRP A 16 1.56 17.24 -18.30
CA TRP A 16 0.32 16.46 -18.23
C TRP A 16 0.57 14.96 -18.23
N PHE A 17 1.49 14.49 -19.07
CA PHE A 17 1.88 13.08 -19.07
C PHE A 17 2.51 12.66 -17.73
N GLY A 18 3.40 13.48 -17.17
CA GLY A 18 3.99 13.23 -15.86
C GLY A 18 2.96 13.16 -14.72
N VAL A 19 2.00 14.10 -14.70
CA VAL A 19 0.90 14.10 -13.72
C VAL A 19 0.03 12.86 -13.87
N TRP A 20 -0.34 12.52 -15.09
CA TRP A 20 -1.16 11.34 -15.38
C TRP A 20 -0.43 10.05 -14.96
N LEU A 21 0.83 9.89 -15.35
CA LEU A 21 1.62 8.71 -15.02
C LEU A 21 1.84 8.57 -13.51
N SER A 22 2.21 9.66 -12.82
CA SER A 22 2.39 9.63 -11.37
C SER A 22 1.08 9.34 -10.64
N GLY A 23 -0.02 9.91 -11.11
CA GLY A 23 -1.36 9.63 -10.59
C GLY A 23 -1.75 8.16 -10.75
N LEU A 24 -1.48 7.57 -11.90
CA LEU A 24 -1.75 6.16 -12.17
C LEU A 24 -0.93 5.24 -11.23
N ILE A 25 0.37 5.50 -11.09
CA ILE A 25 1.25 4.73 -10.20
C ILE A 25 0.77 4.85 -8.75
N THR A 26 0.54 6.08 -8.27
CA THR A 26 0.11 6.32 -6.89
C THR A 26 -1.25 5.70 -6.61
N ALA A 27 -2.22 5.87 -7.51
CA ALA A 27 -3.54 5.28 -7.37
C ALA A 27 -3.47 3.75 -7.31
N THR A 28 -2.66 3.12 -8.17
CA THR A 28 -2.46 1.68 -8.15
C THR A 28 -1.91 1.23 -6.81
N ILE A 29 -0.82 1.84 -6.33
CA ILE A 29 -0.17 1.45 -5.08
C ILE A 29 -1.13 1.61 -3.89
N VAL A 30 -1.80 2.75 -3.77
CA VAL A 30 -2.73 3.02 -2.66
C VAL A 30 -3.93 2.06 -2.71
N THR A 31 -4.49 1.83 -3.88
CA THR A 31 -5.67 0.96 -4.03
C THR A 31 -5.35 -0.49 -3.67
N VAL A 32 -4.23 -1.02 -4.14
CA VAL A 32 -3.89 -2.43 -3.92
C VAL A 32 -3.57 -2.76 -2.46
N THR A 33 -3.09 -1.79 -1.68
CA THR A 33 -2.79 -2.00 -0.26
C THR A 33 -4.04 -1.97 0.63
N HIS A 34 -5.16 -1.40 0.17
CA HIS A 34 -6.38 -1.24 0.96
C HIS A 34 -7.57 -2.08 0.47
N GLN A 35 -7.66 -2.37 -0.83
CA GLN A 35 -8.84 -3.03 -1.41
C GLN A 35 -8.68 -4.55 -1.61
N SER A 36 -7.51 -5.09 -1.32
CA SER A 36 -7.25 -6.53 -1.46
C SER A 36 -7.61 -7.35 -0.22
N GLU A 37 -8.02 -6.70 0.87
CA GLU A 37 -8.30 -7.33 2.15
C GLU A 37 -9.79 -7.24 2.53
N GLU A 38 -10.15 -7.95 3.60
CA GLU A 38 -11.50 -7.92 4.14
C GLU A 38 -11.87 -6.50 4.60
N ILE A 39 -12.96 -6.00 4.07
CA ILE A 39 -13.57 -4.76 4.56
C ILE A 39 -14.34 -5.17 5.83
N MET A 40 -13.90 -4.64 6.97
CA MET A 40 -14.62 -4.86 8.22
C MET A 40 -15.91 -4.04 8.21
N GLU A 41 -17.04 -4.66 8.47
CA GLU A 41 -18.30 -3.96 8.61
C GLU A 41 -18.31 -3.09 9.88
N TYR A 42 -18.98 -1.94 9.79
CA TYR A 42 -19.13 -1.02 10.91
C TYR A 42 -19.88 -1.69 12.04
N GLY A 43 -19.21 -1.93 13.17
CA GLY A 43 -19.81 -2.61 14.34
C GLY A 43 -19.23 -4.00 14.67
N GLU A 44 -18.38 -4.56 13.82
CA GLU A 44 -17.55 -5.70 14.23
C GLU A 44 -16.48 -5.20 15.21
N GLY A 45 -16.69 -5.44 16.49
CA GLY A 45 -15.88 -4.94 17.61
C GLY A 45 -14.49 -5.56 17.73
N ALA A 46 -13.72 -5.60 16.63
CA ALA A 46 -12.32 -5.96 16.72
C ALA A 46 -11.53 -4.81 17.39
N GLU A 47 -10.63 -5.16 18.30
CA GLU A 47 -9.70 -4.19 18.84
C GLU A 47 -8.87 -3.56 17.72
N TYR A 48 -8.45 -2.30 17.89
CA TYR A 48 -7.74 -1.54 16.85
C TYR A 48 -6.58 -2.32 16.21
N VAL A 49 -5.73 -2.93 17.04
CA VAL A 49 -4.56 -3.67 16.56
C VAL A 49 -4.97 -4.87 15.74
N GLU A 50 -5.91 -5.69 16.22
CA GLU A 50 -6.42 -6.85 15.48
C GLU A 50 -7.06 -6.44 14.17
N GLY A 51 -7.84 -5.35 14.18
CA GLY A 51 -8.44 -4.78 12.98
C GLY A 51 -7.39 -4.42 11.93
N GLN A 52 -6.25 -3.82 12.31
CA GLN A 52 -5.17 -3.50 11.38
C GLN A 52 -4.54 -4.75 10.76
N PHE A 53 -4.29 -5.80 11.54
CA PHE A 53 -3.78 -7.07 11.00
C PHE A 53 -4.75 -7.76 10.03
N ARG A 54 -6.05 -7.62 10.24
CA ARG A 54 -7.09 -8.20 9.37
C ARG A 54 -7.31 -7.41 8.09
N SER A 55 -7.28 -6.08 8.15
CA SER A 55 -7.61 -5.19 7.04
C SER A 55 -6.40 -4.71 6.22
N THR A 56 -5.17 -5.09 6.60
CA THR A 56 -3.96 -4.58 5.98
C THR A 56 -3.03 -5.72 5.54
N ARG A 57 -2.40 -5.56 4.40
CA ARG A 57 -1.40 -6.48 3.85
C ARG A 57 -0.15 -5.73 3.43
N ASP A 58 1.00 -6.25 3.81
CA ASP A 58 2.29 -5.77 3.34
C ASP A 58 2.64 -6.35 1.97
N ALA A 59 3.35 -5.55 1.19
CA ALA A 59 3.91 -6.00 -0.08
C ALA A 59 5.36 -6.47 0.10
N ASP A 60 5.67 -7.63 -0.48
CA ASP A 60 7.05 -8.05 -0.68
C ASP A 60 7.48 -7.63 -2.10
N THR A 61 8.43 -6.69 -2.17
CA THR A 61 8.93 -6.14 -3.43
C THR A 61 9.85 -7.16 -4.12
N VAL A 62 9.45 -7.63 -5.29
CA VAL A 62 10.14 -8.73 -6.00
C VAL A 62 11.18 -8.25 -7.02
N PHE A 63 11.11 -6.98 -7.45
CA PHE A 63 12.01 -6.39 -8.46
C PHE A 63 13.13 -5.53 -7.87
N GLY A 64 13.34 -5.63 -6.55
CA GLY A 64 14.47 -5.02 -5.86
C GLY A 64 14.33 -3.52 -5.53
N PRO A 65 15.45 -2.79 -5.33
CA PRO A 65 15.43 -1.45 -4.72
C PRO A 65 14.63 -0.39 -5.49
N LEU A 66 14.56 -0.49 -6.82
CA LEU A 66 13.77 0.44 -7.63
C LEU A 66 12.27 0.30 -7.33
N GLU A 67 11.80 -0.93 -7.21
CA GLU A 67 10.41 -1.20 -6.84
C GLU A 67 10.11 -0.66 -5.44
N THR A 68 10.94 -0.95 -4.45
CA THR A 68 10.82 -0.43 -3.09
C THR A 68 10.77 1.11 -3.08
N TRP A 69 11.58 1.76 -3.91
CA TRP A 69 11.55 3.22 -4.06
C TRP A 69 10.22 3.71 -4.66
N ILE A 70 9.69 3.02 -5.69
CA ILE A 70 8.39 3.35 -6.32
C ILE A 70 7.25 3.20 -5.31
N TRP A 71 7.27 2.14 -4.49
CA TRP A 71 6.28 1.94 -3.43
C TRP A 71 6.33 3.02 -2.35
N GLY A 72 7.48 3.70 -2.16
CA GLY A 72 7.63 4.85 -1.26
C GLY A 72 7.27 4.55 0.19
N GLY A 73 7.44 3.30 0.64
CA GLY A 73 7.11 2.83 1.99
C GLY A 73 5.69 2.30 2.17
N MET A 74 4.89 2.23 1.10
CA MET A 74 3.57 1.59 1.12
C MET A 74 3.65 0.06 1.08
N ASP A 75 4.84 -0.48 0.83
CA ASP A 75 5.16 -1.91 0.97
C ASP A 75 5.16 -2.36 2.45
N THR A 76 5.22 -1.43 3.40
CA THR A 76 5.16 -1.63 4.85
C THR A 76 3.88 -0.99 5.44
N GLN A 77 2.74 -1.37 4.89
CA GLN A 77 1.46 -0.72 5.19
C GLN A 77 0.97 -0.99 6.62
N LEU A 78 1.17 -2.20 7.13
CA LEU A 78 0.79 -2.55 8.49
C LEU A 78 1.60 -1.76 9.53
N GLU A 79 2.92 -1.63 9.32
CA GLU A 79 3.78 -0.81 10.18
C GLU A 79 3.33 0.65 10.17
N HIS A 80 2.96 1.16 8.99
CA HIS A 80 2.45 2.52 8.86
C HIS A 80 1.13 2.71 9.64
N HIS A 81 0.21 1.77 9.58
CA HIS A 81 -1.07 1.86 10.28
C HIS A 81 -0.92 1.75 11.81
N LEU A 82 -0.03 0.88 12.28
CA LEU A 82 0.22 0.72 13.71
C LEU A 82 1.04 1.87 14.31
N PHE A 83 1.95 2.46 13.51
CA PHE A 83 2.89 3.50 13.96
C PHE A 83 2.95 4.68 12.99
N PRO A 84 1.85 5.40 12.74
CA PRO A 84 1.75 6.41 11.67
C PRO A 84 2.70 7.61 11.85
N THR A 85 3.16 7.86 13.05
CA THR A 85 4.10 8.95 13.37
C THR A 85 5.57 8.54 13.28
N MET A 86 5.85 7.26 13.08
CA MET A 86 7.22 6.76 12.95
C MET A 86 7.78 7.11 11.56
N PRO A 87 9.04 7.58 11.46
CA PRO A 87 9.69 7.81 10.18
C PRO A 87 9.77 6.52 9.33
N ARG A 88 9.39 6.61 8.05
CA ARG A 88 9.27 5.46 7.12
C ARG A 88 10.50 4.56 7.04
N TYR A 89 11.70 5.13 7.11
CA TYR A 89 12.96 4.36 7.05
C TYR A 89 13.14 3.37 8.20
N ASN A 90 12.31 3.45 9.24
CA ASN A 90 12.33 2.51 10.37
C ASN A 90 11.34 1.35 10.17
N TYR A 91 10.39 1.42 9.26
CA TYR A 91 9.38 0.37 9.08
C TYR A 91 10.01 -0.98 8.71
N HIS A 92 10.99 -1.01 7.80
CA HIS A 92 11.70 -2.24 7.46
C HIS A 92 12.46 -2.87 8.65
N LYS A 93 12.85 -2.06 9.64
CA LYS A 93 13.46 -2.57 10.89
C LYS A 93 12.40 -3.07 11.87
N LEU A 94 11.21 -2.47 11.83
CA LEU A 94 10.08 -2.84 12.68
C LEU A 94 9.41 -4.14 12.19
N ARG A 95 9.35 -4.36 10.88
CA ARG A 95 8.69 -5.52 10.26
C ARG A 95 9.07 -6.86 10.90
N PRO A 96 10.34 -7.26 11.05
CA PRO A 96 10.69 -8.53 11.67
C PRO A 96 10.27 -8.62 13.14
N ILE A 97 10.21 -7.50 13.85
CA ILE A 97 9.73 -7.44 15.24
C ILE A 97 8.24 -7.72 15.31
N LEU A 98 7.46 -7.07 14.44
CA LEU A 98 6.01 -7.29 14.33
C LEU A 98 5.66 -8.71 13.88
N GLN A 99 6.42 -9.27 12.94
CA GLN A 99 6.25 -10.66 12.51
C GLN A 99 6.49 -11.64 13.67
N ALA A 100 7.55 -11.43 14.45
CA ALA A 100 7.84 -12.26 15.61
C ALA A 100 6.76 -12.12 16.69
N TRP A 101 6.29 -10.90 16.93
CA TRP A 101 5.22 -10.63 17.89
C TRP A 101 3.89 -11.27 17.44
N ALA A 102 3.51 -11.10 16.18
CA ALA A 102 2.29 -11.69 15.61
C ALA A 102 2.30 -13.22 15.73
N LYS A 103 3.44 -13.83 15.40
CA LYS A 103 3.65 -15.28 15.55
C LYS A 103 3.52 -15.75 17.00
N ALA A 104 4.04 -14.99 17.95
CA ALA A 104 3.96 -15.33 19.39
C ALA A 104 2.55 -15.20 19.96
N ASN A 105 1.67 -14.41 19.31
CA ASN A 105 0.29 -14.18 19.72
C ASN A 105 -0.75 -14.88 18.82
N ASP A 106 -0.31 -15.78 17.94
CA ASP A 106 -1.17 -16.50 16.99
C ASP A 106 -1.97 -15.57 16.06
N ILE A 107 -1.39 -14.44 15.70
CA ILE A 107 -1.96 -13.45 14.78
C ILE A 107 -1.37 -13.65 13.38
N ASN A 108 -2.23 -13.65 12.36
CA ASN A 108 -1.78 -13.80 10.98
C ASN A 108 -1.20 -12.48 10.45
N TYR A 109 0.13 -12.41 10.33
CA TYR A 109 0.81 -11.31 9.63
C TYR A 109 0.77 -11.55 8.13
N ARG A 110 0.01 -10.72 7.40
CA ARG A 110 -0.21 -10.87 5.96
C ARG A 110 0.87 -10.14 5.16
N ILE A 111 1.61 -10.90 4.37
CA ILE A 111 2.56 -10.38 3.38
C ILE A 111 2.40 -11.17 2.08
N SER A 112 2.46 -10.49 0.95
CA SER A 112 2.36 -11.13 -0.35
C SER A 112 3.28 -10.45 -1.37
N PRO A 113 3.75 -11.17 -2.39
CA PRO A 113 4.49 -10.56 -3.49
C PRO A 113 3.69 -9.40 -4.10
N SER A 114 4.36 -8.30 -4.40
CA SER A 114 3.75 -7.09 -5.00
C SER A 114 2.94 -7.40 -6.25
N THR A 115 3.46 -8.27 -7.11
CA THR A 115 2.76 -8.74 -8.32
C THR A 115 1.44 -9.45 -8.02
N LYS A 116 1.41 -10.24 -6.94
CA LYS A 116 0.18 -10.92 -6.52
C LYS A 116 -0.86 -9.93 -6.00
N ILE A 117 -0.46 -8.98 -5.17
CA ILE A 117 -1.37 -7.95 -4.61
C ILE A 117 -2.00 -7.15 -5.75
N ILE A 118 -1.20 -6.75 -6.75
CA ILE A 118 -1.70 -6.03 -7.93
C ILE A 118 -2.71 -6.88 -8.71
N SER A 119 -2.40 -8.15 -8.96
CA SER A 119 -3.33 -9.05 -9.68
C SER A 119 -4.62 -9.31 -8.92
N ASP A 120 -4.55 -9.50 -7.60
CA ASP A 120 -5.72 -9.71 -6.74
C ASP A 120 -6.64 -8.47 -6.75
N ASN A 121 -6.07 -7.25 -6.74
CA ASN A 121 -6.84 -6.02 -6.85
C ASN A 121 -7.60 -5.94 -8.17
N PHE A 122 -6.96 -6.23 -9.31
CA PHE A 122 -7.65 -6.25 -10.60
C PHE A 122 -8.74 -7.32 -10.67
N ALA A 123 -8.50 -8.50 -10.08
CA ALA A 123 -9.49 -9.55 -9.99
C ALA A 123 -10.72 -9.10 -9.16
N THR A 124 -10.50 -8.42 -8.05
CA THR A 124 -11.56 -7.85 -7.20
C THR A 124 -12.36 -6.79 -7.95
N LEU A 125 -11.69 -5.84 -8.62
CA LEU A 125 -12.36 -4.82 -9.42
C LEU A 125 -13.21 -5.43 -10.54
N LYS A 126 -12.70 -6.46 -11.21
CA LYS A 126 -13.45 -7.18 -12.27
C LYS A 126 -14.67 -7.89 -11.70
N ARG A 127 -14.56 -8.52 -10.53
CA ARG A 127 -15.67 -9.20 -9.87
C ARG A 127 -16.77 -8.21 -9.51
N VAL A 128 -16.43 -7.12 -8.84
CA VAL A 128 -17.39 -6.08 -8.42
C VAL A 128 -18.06 -5.43 -9.63
N ALA A 129 -17.32 -5.15 -10.71
CA ALA A 129 -17.89 -4.62 -11.95
C ALA A 129 -18.83 -5.60 -12.66
N GLY A 130 -18.69 -6.90 -12.42
CA GLY A 130 -19.59 -7.93 -12.98
C GLY A 130 -20.84 -8.20 -12.14
N GLU A 131 -20.86 -7.72 -10.90
CA GLU A 131 -22.00 -7.83 -9.96
C GLU A 131 -22.92 -6.59 -10.02
N ALA A 132 -22.50 -5.52 -10.69
CA ALA A 132 -23.25 -4.26 -10.89
C ALA A 132 -24.06 -4.29 -12.18
#